data_34814b80e3b5b6ca2044b682896561e9
#
_entry.id   34814b80e3b5b6ca2044b682896561e9
#
_cell.length_a   1.000
_cell.length_b   1.000
_cell.length_c   1.000
_cell.angle_alpha   90.00
_cell.angle_beta   90.00
_cell.angle_gamma   90.00
#
_symmetry.space_group_name_H-M   'P 1'
#
loop_
_entity.id
_entity.type
_entity.pdbx_description
1 polymer ?
#
loop_
_entity_poly.entity_id
_entity_poly.type
_entity_poly.pdbx_seq_one_letter_code
_entity_poly.pdbx_strand_id
1 'polypeptide(L)'
;MLIDAHTHLGSNSFCDNLNDVFKYELQNNPEDFIQFMNKNGIDKAVILPIPGNNYDSKKSNDYLLQAVVKYPNRFIPFCKFDKNLAVNLMCNGFYGAKYHMVYEKFSKKALIDYYKTLEYYGFPLIIHAKFRNKSKQIHDILSIAPKINLIIAHMGRGHIYTDEMVYDLLDEFKNYPNVFFETSTVGRSNAIEYACNTIGSNRVMFGTDYPFGKAWFKTAFSYNDEIDTILESKISEEDKNNIMWRTISTLISKCDENRPQVYVRPLIPEDKNELISKISDLSNADIKFLALDKKMNLLKDCICKCNHVYVAIYNNEIAGFFRESGRPNNTYMLEEVVIFNELRGRGLSKILLNYFIKFFPNSLAKTHADNEKINSLFTEYGFVPDKGKRIINWTRSDNNAV
;
A
#
# COMPACT_ATOMS: atom_id res chain seq x y z
N MET A 1 -3.14 -4.47 26.39
CA MET A 1 -3.17 -3.85 25.05
C MET A 1 -4.10 -4.65 24.16
N LEU A 2 -4.94 -3.97 23.38
CA LEU A 2 -5.83 -4.58 22.40
C LEU A 2 -5.66 -3.88 21.06
N ILE A 3 -5.33 -4.63 20.02
CA ILE A 3 -5.19 -4.11 18.63
C ILE A 3 -6.18 -4.85 17.74
N ASP A 4 -7.09 -4.10 17.15
CA ASP A 4 -8.03 -4.62 16.16
C ASP A 4 -7.34 -4.71 14.79
N ALA A 5 -7.13 -5.90 14.27
CA ALA A 5 -6.40 -6.12 13.01
C ALA A 5 -7.30 -6.01 11.77
N HIS A 6 -8.61 -5.77 11.92
CA HIS A 6 -9.54 -5.70 10.80
C HIS A 6 -10.70 -4.74 11.03
N THR A 7 -10.54 -3.50 10.59
CA THR A 7 -11.60 -2.49 10.61
C THR A 7 -11.62 -1.69 9.32
N HIS A 8 -12.74 -1.08 9.00
CA HIS A 8 -12.87 -0.28 7.79
C HIS A 8 -13.20 1.17 8.10
N LEU A 9 -12.53 2.09 7.42
CA LEU A 9 -12.71 3.54 7.56
C LEU A 9 -12.98 4.16 6.19
N GLY A 10 -13.92 5.11 6.13
CA GLY A 10 -14.28 5.82 4.91
C GLY A 10 -15.77 5.84 4.64
N SER A 11 -16.15 6.05 3.40
CA SER A 11 -17.53 6.09 2.95
C SER A 11 -17.70 5.30 1.66
N ASN A 12 -18.84 4.65 1.50
CA ASN A 12 -19.22 4.04 0.23
C ASN A 12 -19.51 5.09 -0.87
N SER A 13 -19.62 6.37 -0.52
CA SER A 13 -19.70 7.48 -1.49
C SER A 13 -18.39 7.69 -2.28
N PHE A 14 -17.30 6.99 -1.94
CA PHE A 14 -16.09 6.94 -2.76
C PHE A 14 -16.22 5.96 -3.94
N CYS A 15 -17.34 5.29 -4.09
CA CYS A 15 -17.67 4.34 -5.16
C CYS A 15 -18.70 4.95 -6.10
N ASP A 16 -18.51 4.82 -7.42
CA ASP A 16 -19.42 5.40 -8.42
C ASP A 16 -20.82 4.72 -8.44
N ASN A 17 -20.93 3.48 -7.93
CA ASN A 17 -22.19 2.71 -7.92
C ASN A 17 -22.51 2.22 -6.50
N LEU A 18 -23.10 3.12 -5.71
CA LEU A 18 -23.53 2.87 -4.32
C LEU A 18 -24.50 1.71 -4.16
N ASN A 19 -25.31 1.43 -5.17
CA ASN A 19 -26.48 0.53 -5.06
C ASN A 19 -26.14 -0.96 -5.20
N ASP A 20 -24.96 -1.31 -5.71
CA ASP A 20 -24.65 -2.71 -6.06
C ASP A 20 -24.04 -3.51 -4.88
N VAL A 21 -23.46 -2.84 -3.89
CA VAL A 21 -22.76 -3.50 -2.78
C VAL A 21 -23.52 -3.36 -1.46
N PHE A 22 -24.03 -2.17 -1.15
CA PHE A 22 -24.76 -1.88 0.08
C PHE A 22 -26.06 -1.16 -0.23
N LYS A 23 -27.18 -1.67 0.30
CA LYS A 23 -28.51 -1.06 0.17
C LYS A 23 -28.70 0.19 1.06
N TYR A 24 -27.66 0.62 1.76
CA TYR A 24 -27.67 1.76 2.67
C TYR A 24 -26.33 2.47 2.62
N GLU A 25 -26.32 3.74 2.91
CA GLU A 25 -25.12 4.53 3.05
C GLU A 25 -24.32 4.01 4.25
N LEU A 26 -23.08 3.59 3.98
CA LEU A 26 -22.13 3.19 4.99
C LEU A 26 -21.08 4.28 5.11
N GLN A 27 -21.00 4.87 6.28
CA GLN A 27 -19.99 5.85 6.61
C GLN A 27 -19.38 5.51 7.97
N ASN A 28 -18.07 5.47 8.02
CA ASN A 28 -17.32 5.38 9.25
C ASN A 28 -16.23 6.44 9.21
N ASN A 29 -16.44 7.54 9.94
CA ASN A 29 -15.46 8.60 10.05
C ASN A 29 -14.50 8.36 11.23
N PRO A 30 -13.32 9.02 11.26
CA PRO A 30 -12.34 8.83 12.30
C PRO A 30 -12.85 9.14 13.71
N GLU A 31 -13.70 10.15 13.85
CA GLU A 31 -14.24 10.62 15.14
C GLU A 31 -15.14 9.56 15.79
N ASP A 32 -16.12 9.06 15.04
CA ASP A 32 -17.04 8.03 15.49
C ASP A 32 -16.29 6.73 15.79
N PHE A 33 -15.29 6.43 14.97
CA PHE A 33 -14.47 5.24 15.19
C PHE A 33 -13.60 5.35 16.44
N ILE A 34 -13.01 6.49 16.74
CA ILE A 34 -12.28 6.71 18.01
C ILE A 34 -13.21 6.55 19.22
N GLN A 35 -14.45 7.04 19.13
CA GLN A 35 -15.43 6.83 20.21
C GLN A 35 -15.75 5.34 20.39
N PHE A 36 -15.94 4.62 19.29
CA PHE A 36 -16.12 3.16 19.32
C PHE A 36 -14.92 2.45 19.98
N MET A 37 -13.69 2.77 19.55
CA MET A 37 -12.47 2.19 20.11
C MET A 37 -12.37 2.46 21.63
N ASN A 38 -12.62 3.69 22.06
CA ASN A 38 -12.57 4.06 23.48
C ASN A 38 -13.61 3.30 24.31
N LYS A 39 -14.83 3.16 23.77
CA LYS A 39 -15.91 2.42 24.43
C LYS A 39 -15.57 0.93 24.62
N ASN A 40 -14.86 0.34 23.67
CA ASN A 40 -14.55 -1.11 23.65
C ASN A 40 -13.11 -1.42 24.10
N GLY A 41 -12.36 -0.45 24.65
CA GLY A 41 -11.01 -0.67 25.15
C GLY A 41 -9.98 -1.01 24.08
N ILE A 42 -10.22 -0.64 22.83
CA ILE A 42 -9.30 -0.88 21.70
C ILE A 42 -8.23 0.22 21.69
N ASP A 43 -6.98 -0.14 21.89
CA ASP A 43 -5.85 0.78 21.93
C ASP A 43 -5.46 1.27 20.53
N LYS A 44 -5.37 0.35 19.57
CA LYS A 44 -5.03 0.63 18.16
C LYS A 44 -5.90 -0.19 17.22
N ALA A 45 -6.04 0.28 15.98
CA ALA A 45 -6.76 -0.47 14.94
C ALA A 45 -6.05 -0.39 13.60
N VAL A 46 -6.00 -1.51 12.91
CA VAL A 46 -5.70 -1.58 11.48
C VAL A 46 -6.91 -1.04 10.73
N ILE A 47 -6.72 0.08 10.03
CA ILE A 47 -7.77 0.71 9.24
C ILE A 47 -7.61 0.35 7.76
N LEU A 48 -8.66 -0.21 7.19
CA LEU A 48 -8.76 -0.66 5.80
C LEU A 48 -9.73 0.25 5.03
N PRO A 49 -9.54 0.45 3.73
CA PRO A 49 -10.55 1.11 2.90
C PRO A 49 -11.86 0.31 2.89
N ILE A 50 -12.98 1.00 2.77
CA ILE A 50 -14.27 0.32 2.54
C ILE A 50 -14.21 -0.41 1.19
N PRO A 51 -14.59 -1.71 1.12
CA PRO A 51 -14.52 -2.48 -0.11
C PRO A 51 -15.63 -2.05 -1.10
N GLY A 52 -15.36 -2.10 -2.39
CA GLY A 52 -16.34 -1.81 -3.43
C GLY A 52 -15.77 -1.90 -4.84
N ASN A 53 -16.66 -2.08 -5.84
CA ASN A 53 -16.29 -1.98 -7.25
C ASN A 53 -16.13 -0.50 -7.64
N ASN A 54 -15.26 -0.23 -8.61
CA ASN A 54 -15.00 1.13 -9.13
C ASN A 54 -14.71 2.17 -8.04
N TYR A 55 -14.08 1.72 -6.96
CA TYR A 55 -13.75 2.57 -5.83
C TYR A 55 -12.52 3.42 -6.17
N ASP A 56 -12.59 4.71 -5.90
CA ASP A 56 -11.43 5.59 -6.03
C ASP A 56 -10.39 5.20 -4.96
N SER A 57 -9.40 4.39 -5.38
CA SER A 57 -8.36 3.91 -4.48
C SER A 57 -7.49 5.04 -3.94
N LYS A 58 -7.22 6.07 -4.74
CA LYS A 58 -6.44 7.22 -4.29
C LYS A 58 -7.20 7.99 -3.20
N LYS A 59 -8.46 8.34 -3.44
CA LYS A 59 -9.31 9.05 -2.47
C LYS A 59 -9.46 8.26 -1.18
N SER A 60 -9.63 6.93 -1.27
CA SER A 60 -9.71 6.06 -0.11
C SER A 60 -8.42 6.02 0.69
N ASN A 61 -7.27 5.85 0.00
CA ASN A 61 -5.96 5.81 0.65
C ASN A 61 -5.62 7.16 1.29
N ASP A 62 -5.87 8.28 0.60
CA ASP A 62 -5.66 9.63 1.13
C ASP A 62 -6.51 9.88 2.39
N TYR A 63 -7.76 9.39 2.43
CA TYR A 63 -8.63 9.52 3.59
C TYR A 63 -8.07 8.78 4.82
N LEU A 64 -7.52 7.57 4.64
CA LEU A 64 -6.86 6.84 5.73
C LEU A 64 -5.64 7.59 6.25
N LEU A 65 -4.83 8.18 5.37
CA LEU A 65 -3.66 8.95 5.78
C LEU A 65 -4.05 10.21 6.58
N GLN A 66 -5.11 10.91 6.17
CA GLN A 66 -5.63 12.04 6.94
C GLN A 66 -6.11 11.62 8.34
N ALA A 67 -6.75 10.46 8.45
CA ALA A 67 -7.15 9.91 9.74
C ALA A 67 -5.94 9.60 10.64
N VAL A 68 -4.86 9.03 10.07
CA VAL A 68 -3.60 8.79 10.81
C VAL A 68 -2.96 10.09 11.29
N VAL A 69 -2.92 11.13 10.45
CA VAL A 69 -2.40 12.45 10.86
C VAL A 69 -3.21 13.03 12.03
N LYS A 70 -4.54 12.86 12.01
CA LYS A 70 -5.42 13.37 13.06
C LYS A 70 -5.32 12.57 14.37
N TYR A 71 -5.10 11.25 14.29
CA TYR A 71 -5.01 10.34 15.44
C TYR A 71 -3.76 9.45 15.33
N PRO A 72 -2.54 10.02 15.46
CA PRO A 72 -1.28 9.37 15.10
C PRO A 72 -1.08 8.22 16.05
N ASN A 73 -1.15 7.60 16.80
CA ASN A 73 -0.91 6.45 17.67
C ASN A 73 -2.12 5.51 17.82
N ARG A 74 -3.21 5.81 17.08
CA ARG A 74 -4.43 5.01 17.17
C ARG A 74 -4.66 4.15 15.92
N PHE A 75 -4.20 4.59 14.75
CA PHE A 75 -4.48 3.95 13.49
C PHE A 75 -3.24 3.38 12.81
N ILE A 76 -3.37 2.19 12.24
CA ILE A 76 -2.37 1.49 11.44
C ILE A 76 -2.96 1.32 10.02
N PRO A 77 -2.58 2.16 9.04
CA PRO A 77 -3.23 2.15 7.74
C PRO A 77 -2.75 1.01 6.86
N PHE A 78 -3.68 0.29 6.22
CA PHE A 78 -3.43 -0.63 5.12
C PHE A 78 -4.11 -0.08 3.87
N CYS A 79 -3.37 -0.01 2.77
CA CYS A 79 -3.89 0.61 1.55
C CYS A 79 -4.78 -0.34 0.74
N LYS A 80 -5.64 0.25 -0.09
CA LYS A 80 -6.26 -0.44 -1.22
C LYS A 80 -5.23 -0.64 -2.32
N PHE A 81 -5.32 -1.74 -3.06
CA PHE A 81 -4.48 -1.95 -4.23
C PHE A 81 -4.71 -0.85 -5.26
N ASP A 82 -3.63 -0.20 -5.67
CA ASP A 82 -3.57 0.74 -6.77
C ASP A 82 -2.17 0.72 -7.42
N LYS A 83 -2.04 1.43 -8.53
CA LYS A 83 -0.77 1.56 -9.25
C LYS A 83 0.36 2.22 -8.42
N ASN A 84 0.04 2.81 -7.26
CA ASN A 84 0.97 3.46 -6.35
C ASN A 84 1.35 2.57 -5.16
N LEU A 85 1.04 1.27 -5.17
CA LEU A 85 1.25 0.38 -4.03
C LEU A 85 2.65 0.51 -3.42
N ALA A 86 3.70 0.44 -4.23
CA ALA A 86 5.08 0.55 -3.74
C ALA A 86 5.34 1.91 -3.05
N VAL A 87 4.83 3.01 -3.60
CA VAL A 87 4.95 4.36 -3.00
C VAL A 87 4.16 4.44 -1.69
N ASN A 88 2.96 3.89 -1.66
CA ASN A 88 2.13 3.86 -0.46
C ASN A 88 2.85 3.13 0.69
N LEU A 89 3.42 1.95 0.41
CA LEU A 89 4.13 1.17 1.41
C LEU A 89 5.44 1.83 1.85
N MET A 90 6.25 2.32 0.92
CA MET A 90 7.59 2.84 1.22
C MET A 90 7.60 4.26 1.75
N CYS A 91 6.72 5.14 1.24
CA CYS A 91 6.82 6.57 1.44
C CYS A 91 5.65 7.18 2.19
N ASN A 92 4.44 6.62 2.02
CA ASN A 92 3.23 7.20 2.60
C ASN A 92 2.85 6.60 3.97
N GLY A 93 3.65 5.66 4.50
CA GLY A 93 3.45 5.13 5.85
C GLY A 93 2.38 4.04 5.98
N PHE A 94 1.94 3.42 4.88
CA PHE A 94 1.09 2.24 4.97
C PHE A 94 1.86 1.02 5.44
N TYR A 95 1.21 0.15 6.22
CA TYR A 95 1.79 -1.05 6.82
C TYR A 95 1.36 -2.35 6.15
N GLY A 96 0.63 -2.27 5.06
CA GLY A 96 0.16 -3.42 4.29
C GLY A 96 -0.90 -3.03 3.29
N ALA A 97 -1.55 -4.04 2.70
CA ALA A 97 -2.62 -3.84 1.74
C ALA A 97 -3.84 -4.73 2.04
N LYS A 98 -5.00 -4.29 1.56
CA LYS A 98 -6.25 -5.06 1.58
C LYS A 98 -6.68 -5.39 0.16
N TYR A 99 -7.03 -6.66 -0.08
CA TYR A 99 -7.66 -7.12 -1.31
C TYR A 99 -8.98 -7.82 -1.01
N HIS A 100 -10.09 -7.26 -1.49
CA HIS A 100 -11.41 -7.86 -1.37
C HIS A 100 -11.79 -8.58 -2.66
N MET A 101 -11.46 -9.87 -2.75
CA MET A 101 -11.54 -10.65 -4.00
C MET A 101 -12.96 -10.81 -4.56
N VAL A 102 -14.01 -10.53 -3.76
CA VAL A 102 -15.40 -10.57 -4.24
C VAL A 102 -15.75 -9.31 -5.04
N TYR A 103 -15.32 -8.14 -4.54
CA TYR A 103 -15.72 -6.85 -5.11
C TYR A 103 -14.67 -6.22 -6.01
N GLU A 104 -13.39 -6.59 -5.85
CA GLU A 104 -12.31 -5.96 -6.60
C GLU A 104 -11.82 -6.87 -7.72
N LYS A 105 -11.61 -6.30 -8.90
CA LYS A 105 -11.14 -7.03 -10.07
C LYS A 105 -9.88 -6.38 -10.62
N PHE A 106 -8.80 -7.14 -10.67
CA PHE A 106 -7.53 -6.71 -11.24
C PHE A 106 -7.10 -7.67 -12.36
N SER A 107 -6.31 -7.19 -13.30
CA SER A 107 -5.67 -8.05 -14.29
C SER A 107 -4.69 -9.01 -13.60
N LYS A 108 -4.48 -10.19 -14.19
CA LYS A 108 -3.51 -11.17 -13.67
C LYS A 108 -2.11 -10.55 -13.52
N LYS A 109 -1.69 -9.72 -14.46
CA LYS A 109 -0.40 -9.00 -14.41
C LYS A 109 -0.32 -8.09 -13.19
N ALA A 110 -1.34 -7.26 -12.96
CA ALA A 110 -1.37 -6.36 -11.80
C ALA A 110 -1.31 -7.13 -10.47
N LEU A 111 -2.04 -8.25 -10.35
CA LEU A 111 -2.00 -9.09 -9.15
C LEU A 111 -0.61 -9.69 -8.91
N ILE A 112 0.07 -10.16 -9.94
CA ILE A 112 1.44 -10.65 -9.83
C ILE A 112 2.37 -9.54 -9.31
N ASP A 113 2.28 -8.35 -9.90
CA ASP A 113 3.11 -7.21 -9.50
C ASP A 113 2.81 -6.80 -8.04
N TYR A 114 1.54 -6.81 -7.61
CA TYR A 114 1.15 -6.49 -6.24
C TYR A 114 1.67 -7.51 -5.23
N TYR A 115 1.49 -8.81 -5.47
CA TYR A 115 1.93 -9.85 -4.55
C TYR A 115 3.46 -9.86 -4.41
N LYS A 116 4.19 -9.74 -5.52
CA LYS A 116 5.65 -9.66 -5.50
C LYS A 116 6.16 -8.39 -4.82
N THR A 117 5.48 -7.26 -4.96
CA THR A 117 5.83 -6.02 -4.28
C THR A 117 5.69 -6.19 -2.76
N LEU A 118 4.57 -6.75 -2.30
CA LEU A 118 4.34 -7.00 -0.87
C LEU A 118 5.35 -8.00 -0.29
N GLU A 119 5.61 -9.10 -1.01
CA GLU A 119 6.62 -10.08 -0.61
C GLU A 119 8.01 -9.47 -0.51
N TYR A 120 8.42 -8.69 -1.52
CA TYR A 120 9.75 -8.09 -1.59
C TYR A 120 10.04 -7.18 -0.40
N TYR A 121 9.06 -6.38 0.01
CA TYR A 121 9.19 -5.48 1.14
C TYR A 121 8.76 -6.10 2.48
N GLY A 122 8.23 -7.33 2.48
CA GLY A 122 7.75 -8.02 3.68
C GLY A 122 6.46 -7.45 4.28
N PHE A 123 5.70 -6.64 3.53
CA PHE A 123 4.44 -6.08 4.00
C PHE A 123 3.28 -7.08 3.89
N PRO A 124 2.40 -7.15 4.90
CA PRO A 124 1.28 -8.08 4.89
C PRO A 124 0.17 -7.70 3.91
N LEU A 125 -0.52 -8.72 3.44
CA LEU A 125 -1.74 -8.62 2.66
C LEU A 125 -2.90 -9.24 3.42
N ILE A 126 -3.94 -8.45 3.72
CA ILE A 126 -5.22 -8.99 4.20
C ILE A 126 -6.11 -9.28 2.98
N ILE A 127 -6.59 -10.53 2.87
CA ILE A 127 -7.54 -10.91 1.83
C ILE A 127 -8.91 -11.27 2.42
N HIS A 128 -9.97 -10.80 1.74
CA HIS A 128 -11.30 -11.39 1.85
C HIS A 128 -11.48 -12.31 0.63
N ALA A 129 -11.28 -13.61 0.85
CA ALA A 129 -11.36 -14.61 -0.21
C ALA A 129 -12.82 -14.79 -0.69
N LYS A 130 -13.00 -15.19 -1.96
CA LYS A 130 -14.33 -15.57 -2.47
C LYS A 130 -14.83 -16.80 -1.72
N PHE A 131 -16.14 -16.89 -1.54
CA PHE A 131 -16.78 -17.95 -0.76
C PHE A 131 -16.50 -19.37 -1.29
N ARG A 132 -16.28 -19.52 -2.58
CA ARG A 132 -15.93 -20.81 -3.21
C ARG A 132 -14.44 -20.89 -3.53
N ASN A 133 -13.87 -22.09 -3.40
CA ASN A 133 -12.47 -22.40 -3.76
C ASN A 133 -11.44 -21.52 -3.01
N LYS A 134 -11.65 -21.22 -1.73
CA LYS A 134 -10.75 -20.38 -0.91
C LYS A 134 -9.33 -20.92 -0.87
N SER A 135 -9.20 -22.21 -0.58
CA SER A 135 -7.93 -22.92 -0.57
C SER A 135 -7.15 -22.67 -1.85
N LYS A 136 -7.79 -22.90 -3.00
CA LYS A 136 -7.18 -22.64 -4.31
C LYS A 136 -6.72 -21.19 -4.48
N GLN A 137 -7.52 -20.22 -4.03
CA GLN A 137 -7.16 -18.79 -4.13
C GLN A 137 -5.92 -18.46 -3.30
N ILE A 138 -5.81 -19.04 -2.11
CA ILE A 138 -4.64 -18.87 -1.24
C ILE A 138 -3.41 -19.51 -1.89
N HIS A 139 -3.53 -20.74 -2.41
CA HIS A 139 -2.45 -21.42 -3.14
C HIS A 139 -2.03 -20.64 -4.40
N ASP A 140 -2.97 -20.07 -5.15
CA ASP A 140 -2.66 -19.23 -6.31
C ASP A 140 -1.79 -18.01 -5.92
N ILE A 141 -2.08 -17.36 -4.77
CA ILE A 141 -1.25 -16.27 -4.24
C ILE A 141 0.14 -16.78 -3.83
N LEU A 142 0.19 -17.86 -3.04
CA LEU A 142 1.44 -18.43 -2.54
C LEU A 142 2.32 -19.01 -3.66
N SER A 143 1.72 -19.43 -4.78
CA SER A 143 2.49 -19.87 -5.96
C SER A 143 3.22 -18.71 -6.66
N ILE A 144 2.71 -17.49 -6.54
CA ILE A 144 3.30 -16.28 -7.13
C ILE A 144 4.30 -15.64 -6.16
N ALA A 145 3.95 -15.59 -4.87
CA ALA A 145 4.70 -14.95 -3.80
C ALA A 145 4.73 -15.87 -2.57
N PRO A 146 5.62 -16.88 -2.53
CA PRO A 146 5.62 -17.91 -1.50
C PRO A 146 5.96 -17.41 -0.09
N LYS A 147 6.59 -16.26 0.03
CA LYS A 147 6.99 -15.66 1.31
C LYS A 147 6.11 -14.47 1.73
N ILE A 148 5.05 -14.15 1.01
CA ILE A 148 4.14 -13.06 1.36
C ILE A 148 3.49 -13.32 2.72
N ASN A 149 3.47 -12.34 3.61
CA ASN A 149 2.71 -12.40 4.86
C ASN A 149 1.22 -12.26 4.54
N LEU A 150 0.51 -13.38 4.45
CA LEU A 150 -0.88 -13.44 4.01
C LEU A 150 -1.82 -13.60 5.20
N ILE A 151 -2.72 -12.64 5.40
CA ILE A 151 -3.72 -12.64 6.47
C ILE A 151 -5.08 -12.99 5.86
N ILE A 152 -5.65 -14.10 6.31
CA ILE A 152 -6.95 -14.58 5.88
C ILE A 152 -8.03 -13.97 6.78
N ALA A 153 -8.85 -13.08 6.21
CA ALA A 153 -9.93 -12.45 6.95
C ALA A 153 -10.99 -13.48 7.38
N HIS A 154 -11.56 -13.27 8.58
CA HIS A 154 -12.67 -14.07 9.11
C HIS A 154 -12.34 -15.56 9.24
N MET A 155 -11.07 -15.92 9.47
CA MET A 155 -10.57 -17.31 9.43
C MET A 155 -11.03 -18.07 8.19
N GLY A 156 -11.30 -17.37 7.09
CA GLY A 156 -11.80 -17.94 5.84
C GLY A 156 -13.27 -18.38 5.89
N ARG A 157 -14.07 -17.98 6.88
CA ARG A 157 -15.48 -18.37 6.93
C ARG A 157 -16.27 -17.95 5.68
N GLY A 158 -17.35 -18.69 5.39
CA GLY A 158 -18.32 -18.35 4.32
C GLY A 158 -19.59 -17.70 4.89
N HIS A 159 -20.59 -17.50 4.02
CA HIS A 159 -21.91 -17.05 4.45
C HIS A 159 -22.61 -18.04 5.40
N ILE A 160 -22.41 -19.34 5.17
CA ILE A 160 -22.83 -20.39 6.08
C ILE A 160 -21.57 -20.79 6.81
N TYR A 161 -21.54 -20.52 8.10
CA TYR A 161 -20.42 -20.87 8.95
C TYR A 161 -20.61 -22.28 9.52
N THR A 162 -19.64 -23.14 9.28
CA THR A 162 -19.45 -24.35 10.06
C THR A 162 -18.03 -24.40 10.59
N ASP A 163 -17.84 -24.96 11.77
CA ASP A 163 -16.50 -25.07 12.37
C ASP A 163 -15.55 -25.89 11.49
N GLU A 164 -16.06 -26.91 10.82
CA GLU A 164 -15.28 -27.77 9.91
C GLU A 164 -14.65 -26.98 8.78
N MET A 165 -15.36 -26.00 8.21
CA MET A 165 -14.80 -25.16 7.14
C MET A 165 -13.58 -24.36 7.58
N VAL A 166 -13.56 -23.93 8.85
CA VAL A 166 -12.41 -23.23 9.42
C VAL A 166 -11.30 -24.23 9.73
N TYR A 167 -11.66 -25.39 10.31
CA TYR A 167 -10.69 -26.43 10.67
C TYR A 167 -9.96 -26.99 9.44
N ASP A 168 -10.68 -27.29 8.37
CA ASP A 168 -10.10 -27.75 7.10
C ASP A 168 -9.07 -26.75 6.55
N LEU A 169 -9.39 -25.45 6.60
CA LEU A 169 -8.49 -24.42 6.11
C LEU A 169 -7.26 -24.26 7.02
N LEU A 170 -7.44 -24.31 8.33
CA LEU A 170 -6.34 -24.29 9.30
C LEU A 170 -5.40 -25.48 9.13
N ASP A 171 -5.94 -26.68 8.97
CA ASP A 171 -5.17 -27.91 8.73
C ASP A 171 -4.38 -27.86 7.44
N GLU A 172 -4.99 -27.34 6.38
CA GLU A 172 -4.34 -27.21 5.07
C GLU A 172 -3.14 -26.25 5.11
N PHE A 173 -3.27 -25.14 5.86
CA PHE A 173 -2.22 -24.11 5.94
C PHE A 173 -1.37 -24.16 7.20
N LYS A 174 -1.42 -25.23 7.99
CA LYS A 174 -0.62 -25.35 9.22
C LYS A 174 0.89 -25.27 9.00
N ASN A 175 1.38 -25.76 7.89
CA ASN A 175 2.80 -25.77 7.55
C ASN A 175 3.28 -24.51 6.81
N TYR A 176 2.43 -23.47 6.64
CA TYR A 176 2.77 -22.20 6.00
C TYR A 176 2.97 -21.11 7.06
N PRO A 177 4.20 -20.87 7.53
CA PRO A 177 4.45 -19.97 8.67
C PRO A 177 4.11 -18.50 8.39
N ASN A 178 3.94 -18.14 7.14
CA ASN A 178 3.60 -16.80 6.65
C ASN A 178 2.11 -16.64 6.30
N VAL A 179 1.27 -17.63 6.63
CA VAL A 179 -0.19 -17.53 6.51
C VAL A 179 -0.78 -17.35 7.92
N PHE A 180 -1.50 -16.24 8.09
CA PHE A 180 -2.12 -15.78 9.32
C PHE A 180 -3.63 -15.78 9.18
N PHE A 181 -4.35 -15.84 10.31
CA PHE A 181 -5.81 -15.85 10.34
C PHE A 181 -6.32 -14.76 11.28
N GLU A 182 -7.34 -14.04 10.84
CA GLU A 182 -7.96 -12.97 11.61
C GLU A 182 -9.39 -13.36 12.00
N THR A 183 -9.78 -13.08 13.27
CA THR A 183 -10.94 -13.70 13.94
C THR A 183 -12.25 -12.99 13.73
N SER A 184 -12.28 -11.82 13.08
CA SER A 184 -13.53 -11.03 13.00
C SER A 184 -14.72 -11.84 12.51
N THR A 185 -15.85 -11.62 13.14
CA THR A 185 -17.11 -12.26 12.82
C THR A 185 -17.14 -13.80 12.92
N VAL A 186 -16.14 -14.40 13.56
CA VAL A 186 -16.10 -15.85 13.83
C VAL A 186 -16.93 -16.18 15.07
N GLY A 187 -16.76 -15.46 16.18
CA GLY A 187 -17.62 -15.52 17.37
C GLY A 187 -17.70 -16.91 18.04
N ARG A 188 -16.63 -17.74 17.96
CA ARG A 188 -16.62 -19.12 18.47
C ARG A 188 -15.33 -19.49 19.13
N SER A 189 -15.37 -19.70 20.43
CA SER A 189 -14.20 -20.10 21.24
C SER A 189 -13.54 -21.39 20.75
N ASN A 190 -14.34 -22.38 20.32
CA ASN A 190 -13.80 -23.64 19.79
C ASN A 190 -12.92 -23.43 18.54
N ALA A 191 -13.28 -22.50 17.65
CA ALA A 191 -12.48 -22.19 16.47
C ALA A 191 -11.14 -21.52 16.85
N ILE A 192 -11.15 -20.66 17.87
CA ILE A 192 -9.95 -20.03 18.42
C ILE A 192 -9.03 -21.08 19.05
N GLU A 193 -9.59 -21.95 19.91
CA GLU A 193 -8.86 -23.06 20.55
C GLU A 193 -8.23 -23.99 19.51
N TYR A 194 -8.99 -24.37 18.48
CA TYR A 194 -8.51 -25.21 17.39
C TYR A 194 -7.37 -24.54 16.62
N ALA A 195 -7.51 -23.25 16.31
CA ALA A 195 -6.48 -22.48 15.61
C ALA A 195 -5.17 -22.43 16.43
N CYS A 196 -5.25 -22.13 17.72
CA CYS A 196 -4.08 -22.11 18.59
C CYS A 196 -3.35 -23.46 18.63
N ASN A 197 -4.10 -24.57 18.70
CA ASN A 197 -3.55 -25.92 18.74
C ASN A 197 -2.97 -26.36 17.38
N THR A 198 -3.52 -25.89 16.26
CA THR A 198 -3.16 -26.36 14.91
C THR A 198 -2.05 -25.55 14.28
N ILE A 199 -2.15 -24.21 14.36
CA ILE A 199 -1.24 -23.29 13.69
C ILE A 199 -0.39 -22.44 14.65
N GLY A 200 -0.72 -22.44 15.95
CA GLY A 200 -0.13 -21.58 16.96
C GLY A 200 -0.77 -20.20 17.04
N SER A 201 -0.92 -19.68 18.27
CA SER A 201 -1.54 -18.37 18.53
C SER A 201 -0.80 -17.19 17.90
N ASN A 202 0.50 -17.37 17.64
CA ASN A 202 1.34 -16.35 16.94
C ASN A 202 1.03 -16.21 15.45
N ARG A 203 0.04 -16.93 14.93
CA ARG A 203 -0.52 -16.77 13.58
C ARG A 203 -2.01 -16.42 13.58
N VAL A 204 -2.57 -16.17 14.75
CA VAL A 204 -3.97 -15.73 14.92
C VAL A 204 -3.96 -14.29 15.42
N MET A 205 -4.89 -13.47 14.95
CA MET A 205 -5.02 -12.07 15.37
C MET A 205 -6.48 -11.67 15.54
N PHE A 206 -6.73 -10.83 16.53
CA PHE A 206 -8.05 -10.27 16.81
C PHE A 206 -8.49 -9.28 15.74
N GLY A 207 -9.76 -9.31 15.36
CA GLY A 207 -10.41 -8.32 14.52
C GLY A 207 -11.91 -8.26 14.76
N THR A 208 -12.54 -7.15 14.36
CA THR A 208 -13.98 -6.93 14.51
C THR A 208 -14.75 -6.79 13.20
N ASP A 209 -14.06 -6.49 12.10
CA ASP A 209 -14.68 -6.10 10.82
C ASP A 209 -15.62 -4.87 10.97
N TYR A 210 -15.33 -3.99 11.96
CA TYR A 210 -16.11 -2.77 12.16
C TYR A 210 -16.03 -1.86 10.93
N PRO A 211 -17.12 -1.26 10.42
CA PRO A 211 -18.49 -1.28 10.96
C PRO A 211 -19.37 -2.41 10.40
N PHE A 212 -18.80 -3.33 9.60
CA PHE A 212 -19.58 -4.35 8.87
C PHE A 212 -20.15 -5.45 9.76
N GLY A 213 -19.47 -5.87 10.79
CA GLY A 213 -19.92 -6.96 11.66
C GLY A 213 -21.37 -6.78 12.12
N LYS A 214 -21.72 -5.57 12.55
CA LYS A 214 -23.10 -5.24 12.97
C LYS A 214 -24.11 -5.20 11.79
N ALA A 215 -23.65 -4.86 10.60
CA ALA A 215 -24.52 -4.70 9.43
C ALA A 215 -24.95 -6.05 8.83
N TRP A 216 -24.11 -7.07 8.95
CA TRP A 216 -24.39 -8.41 8.41
C TRP A 216 -25.23 -9.26 9.37
N PHE A 217 -25.00 -9.12 10.66
CA PHE A 217 -25.73 -9.86 11.70
C PHE A 217 -26.83 -8.95 12.25
N LYS A 218 -28.00 -8.90 11.60
CA LYS A 218 -29.16 -8.08 11.97
C LYS A 218 -29.69 -8.28 13.38
N THR A 219 -29.13 -9.20 14.15
CA THR A 219 -29.55 -9.55 15.51
C THR A 219 -28.36 -9.61 16.44
N ALA A 220 -28.38 -8.84 17.50
CA ALA A 220 -27.65 -9.04 18.77
C ALA A 220 -26.13 -9.27 18.75
N PHE A 221 -25.43 -9.22 17.62
CA PHE A 221 -23.97 -9.31 17.60
C PHE A 221 -23.38 -8.02 18.15
N SER A 222 -22.72 -8.14 19.26
CA SER A 222 -21.96 -7.06 19.89
C SER A 222 -20.49 -7.23 19.55
N TYR A 223 -19.77 -6.15 19.32
CA TYR A 223 -18.31 -6.24 19.17
C TYR A 223 -17.60 -6.72 20.44
N ASN A 224 -18.27 -6.62 21.62
CA ASN A 224 -17.80 -7.24 22.84
C ASN A 224 -17.78 -8.78 22.72
N ASP A 225 -18.72 -9.37 21.98
CA ASP A 225 -18.79 -10.82 21.79
C ASP A 225 -17.52 -11.35 21.09
N GLU A 226 -16.87 -10.56 20.23
CA GLU A 226 -15.58 -10.95 19.63
C GLU A 226 -14.44 -10.98 20.64
N ILE A 227 -14.40 -10.01 21.56
CA ILE A 227 -13.41 -9.96 22.63
C ILE A 227 -13.69 -11.08 23.62
N ASP A 228 -14.95 -11.24 24.05
CA ASP A 228 -15.39 -12.25 24.99
C ASP A 228 -15.11 -13.66 24.47
N THR A 229 -15.28 -13.89 23.16
CA THR A 229 -14.92 -15.16 22.51
C THR A 229 -13.46 -15.56 22.77
N ILE A 230 -12.53 -14.61 22.70
CA ILE A 230 -11.11 -14.88 22.99
C ILE A 230 -10.89 -15.06 24.50
N LEU A 231 -11.50 -14.20 25.32
CA LEU A 231 -11.33 -14.26 26.78
C LEU A 231 -11.87 -15.55 27.38
N GLU A 232 -12.98 -16.07 26.86
CA GLU A 232 -13.65 -17.32 27.31
C GLU A 232 -13.01 -18.58 26.72
N SER A 233 -12.18 -18.46 25.67
CA SER A 233 -11.48 -19.60 25.09
C SER A 233 -10.55 -20.27 26.10
N LYS A 234 -10.49 -21.61 26.07
CA LYS A 234 -9.62 -22.40 26.91
C LYS A 234 -8.19 -22.47 26.36
N ILE A 235 -7.57 -21.33 26.27
CA ILE A 235 -6.18 -21.16 25.85
C ILE A 235 -5.39 -20.41 26.93
N SER A 236 -4.07 -20.45 26.86
CA SER A 236 -3.21 -19.78 27.83
C SER A 236 -3.35 -18.22 27.72
N GLU A 237 -2.99 -17.53 28.80
CA GLU A 237 -2.93 -16.06 28.80
C GLU A 237 -1.87 -15.53 27.80
N GLU A 238 -0.84 -16.31 27.53
CA GLU A 238 0.14 -16.00 26.49
C GLU A 238 -0.50 -16.06 25.09
N ASP A 239 -1.29 -17.09 24.81
CA ASP A 239 -2.04 -17.23 23.56
C ASP A 239 -3.04 -16.09 23.37
N LYS A 240 -3.79 -15.73 24.42
CA LYS A 240 -4.69 -14.57 24.38
C LYS A 240 -3.94 -13.30 24.04
N ASN A 241 -2.79 -13.06 24.67
CA ASN A 241 -1.95 -11.90 24.38
C ASN A 241 -1.40 -11.91 22.93
N ASN A 242 -1.04 -13.08 22.41
CA ASN A 242 -0.62 -13.22 21.03
C ASN A 242 -1.75 -12.79 20.08
N ILE A 243 -2.96 -13.31 20.28
CA ILE A 243 -4.13 -12.99 19.45
C ILE A 243 -4.51 -11.52 19.59
N MET A 244 -4.58 -11.00 20.81
CA MET A 244 -5.10 -9.65 21.07
C MET A 244 -4.19 -8.53 20.57
N TRP A 245 -2.87 -8.73 20.49
CA TRP A 245 -1.98 -7.67 20.07
C TRP A 245 -0.61 -8.08 19.54
N ARG A 246 0.04 -9.15 20.06
CA ARG A 246 1.45 -9.44 19.74
C ARG A 246 1.66 -9.84 18.29
N THR A 247 0.78 -10.69 17.75
CA THR A 247 0.90 -11.17 16.36
C THR A 247 0.90 -10.01 15.35
N ILE A 248 -0.10 -9.13 15.44
CA ILE A 248 -0.16 -7.98 14.54
C ILE A 248 0.97 -6.97 14.81
N SER A 249 1.33 -6.72 16.07
CA SER A 249 2.44 -5.84 16.41
C SER A 249 3.76 -6.33 15.84
N THR A 250 4.02 -7.63 15.87
CA THR A 250 5.23 -8.24 15.29
C THR A 250 5.29 -8.03 13.78
N LEU A 251 4.17 -8.18 13.07
CA LEU A 251 4.12 -7.90 11.63
C LEU A 251 4.39 -6.43 11.33
N ILE A 252 3.81 -5.52 12.09
CA ILE A 252 4.00 -4.06 11.93
C ILE A 252 5.44 -3.66 12.20
N SER A 253 6.06 -4.16 13.28
CA SER A 253 7.48 -3.88 13.58
C SER A 253 8.41 -4.33 12.46
N LYS A 254 8.17 -5.51 11.88
CA LYS A 254 8.93 -5.99 10.72
C LYS A 254 8.77 -5.08 9.48
N CYS A 255 7.57 -4.48 9.30
CA CYS A 255 7.38 -3.51 8.22
C CYS A 255 8.26 -2.26 8.43
N ASP A 256 8.38 -1.76 9.66
CA ASP A 256 9.24 -0.62 9.95
C ASP A 256 10.72 -0.94 9.74
N GLU A 257 11.17 -2.15 10.14
CA GLU A 257 12.53 -2.62 9.90
C GLU A 257 12.84 -2.79 8.40
N ASN A 258 11.88 -3.25 7.62
CA ASN A 258 12.03 -3.50 6.18
C ASN A 258 11.80 -2.24 5.33
N ARG A 259 11.20 -1.20 5.90
CA ARG A 259 10.88 0.02 5.15
C ARG A 259 12.16 0.73 4.72
N PRO A 260 12.39 0.85 3.41
CA PRO A 260 13.59 1.56 2.95
C PRO A 260 13.51 3.03 3.31
N GLN A 261 14.64 3.60 3.67
CA GLN A 261 14.76 5.05 3.78
C GLN A 261 14.76 5.64 2.37
N VAL A 262 13.68 6.35 2.02
CA VAL A 262 13.54 6.98 0.70
C VAL A 262 13.21 8.45 0.87
N TYR A 263 14.04 9.32 0.32
CA TYR A 263 13.81 10.77 0.30
C TYR A 263 14.48 11.43 -0.90
N VAL A 264 14.02 12.63 -1.23
CA VAL A 264 14.62 13.46 -2.30
C VAL A 264 15.17 14.73 -1.68
N ARG A 265 16.36 15.12 -2.11
CA ARG A 265 17.02 16.36 -1.70
C ARG A 265 17.83 16.97 -2.85
N PRO A 266 18.21 18.24 -2.75
CA PRO A 266 19.24 18.81 -3.62
C PRO A 266 20.54 18.01 -3.56
N LEU A 267 21.27 17.98 -4.67
CA LEU A 267 22.62 17.41 -4.73
C LEU A 267 23.58 18.19 -3.82
N ILE A 268 24.40 17.47 -3.07
CA ILE A 268 25.46 18.04 -2.23
C ILE A 268 26.84 17.67 -2.76
N PRO A 269 27.93 18.35 -2.33
CA PRO A 269 29.26 18.10 -2.85
C PRO A 269 29.76 16.65 -2.73
N GLU A 270 29.37 15.97 -1.68
CA GLU A 270 29.75 14.59 -1.36
C GLU A 270 29.20 13.57 -2.35
N ASP A 271 28.08 13.90 -2.99
CA ASP A 271 27.38 13.01 -3.93
C ASP A 271 28.01 12.98 -5.33
N LYS A 272 28.82 13.97 -5.67
CA LYS A 272 29.27 14.23 -7.05
C LYS A 272 29.93 13.02 -7.70
N ASN A 273 30.85 12.40 -6.99
CA ASN A 273 31.63 11.29 -7.53
C ASN A 273 30.75 10.05 -7.74
N GLU A 274 29.87 9.75 -6.79
CA GLU A 274 28.91 8.65 -6.91
C GLU A 274 27.96 8.89 -8.09
N LEU A 275 27.35 10.09 -8.17
CA LEU A 275 26.42 10.41 -9.24
C LEU A 275 27.06 10.35 -10.61
N ILE A 276 28.29 10.90 -10.77
CA ILE A 276 29.03 10.86 -12.05
C ILE A 276 29.35 9.41 -12.44
N SER A 277 29.78 8.58 -11.50
CA SER A 277 30.02 7.15 -11.74
C SER A 277 28.76 6.45 -12.24
N LYS A 278 27.66 6.58 -11.51
CA LYS A 278 26.37 5.96 -11.89
C LYS A 278 25.81 6.45 -13.24
N ILE A 279 26.03 7.72 -13.60
CA ILE A 279 25.68 8.25 -14.92
C ILE A 279 26.53 7.62 -16.02
N SER A 280 27.80 7.36 -15.75
CA SER A 280 28.69 6.73 -16.72
C SER A 280 28.30 5.28 -17.03
N ASP A 281 27.62 4.62 -16.13
CA ASP A 281 27.12 3.25 -16.26
C ASP A 281 25.72 3.13 -16.90
N LEU A 282 25.13 4.27 -17.32
CA LEU A 282 23.83 4.26 -18.01
C LEU A 282 23.93 3.52 -19.36
N SER A 283 22.87 2.78 -19.68
CA SER A 283 22.78 2.09 -20.96
C SER A 283 22.72 3.04 -22.15
N ASN A 284 23.15 2.60 -23.33
CA ASN A 284 23.02 3.37 -24.56
C ASN A 284 21.56 3.77 -24.87
N ALA A 285 20.60 2.95 -24.46
CA ALA A 285 19.18 3.26 -24.60
C ALA A 285 18.78 4.44 -23.71
N ASP A 286 19.22 4.45 -22.46
CA ASP A 286 18.97 5.55 -21.53
C ASP A 286 19.61 6.85 -22.01
N ILE A 287 20.88 6.79 -22.43
CA ILE A 287 21.60 7.95 -22.98
C ILE A 287 20.84 8.54 -24.16
N LYS A 288 20.35 7.71 -25.05
CA LYS A 288 19.57 8.14 -26.23
C LYS A 288 18.22 8.76 -25.85
N PHE A 289 17.44 8.10 -24.95
CA PHE A 289 16.14 8.65 -24.52
C PHE A 289 16.25 9.98 -23.76
N LEU A 290 17.32 10.17 -23.03
CA LEU A 290 17.60 11.40 -22.28
C LEU A 290 18.31 12.45 -23.12
N ALA A 291 18.68 12.13 -24.36
CA ALA A 291 19.53 12.96 -25.22
C ALA A 291 20.82 13.45 -24.52
N LEU A 292 21.39 12.59 -23.65
CA LEU A 292 22.57 12.93 -22.85
C LEU A 292 23.84 13.05 -23.71
N ASP A 293 23.88 12.40 -24.87
CA ASP A 293 24.95 12.59 -25.87
C ASP A 293 25.19 14.07 -26.22
N LYS A 294 24.13 14.88 -26.19
CA LYS A 294 24.16 16.32 -26.48
C LYS A 294 24.25 17.21 -25.23
N LYS A 295 23.83 16.70 -24.08
CA LYS A 295 23.66 17.48 -22.85
C LYS A 295 24.63 17.10 -21.74
N MET A 296 25.51 16.10 -21.94
CA MET A 296 26.38 15.56 -20.91
C MET A 296 27.28 16.63 -20.27
N ASN A 297 27.84 17.54 -21.06
CA ASN A 297 28.68 18.61 -20.53
C ASN A 297 27.90 19.56 -19.63
N LEU A 298 26.66 19.91 -20.01
CA LEU A 298 25.78 20.74 -19.20
C LEU A 298 25.38 20.04 -17.89
N LEU A 299 25.03 18.75 -17.97
CA LEU A 299 24.72 17.94 -16.78
C LEU A 299 25.92 17.87 -15.82
N LYS A 300 27.12 17.60 -16.33
CA LYS A 300 28.34 17.56 -15.51
C LYS A 300 28.64 18.93 -14.88
N ASP A 301 28.43 20.03 -15.60
CA ASP A 301 28.59 21.39 -15.02
C ASP A 301 27.60 21.64 -13.87
N CYS A 302 26.32 21.26 -14.04
CA CYS A 302 25.33 21.36 -12.97
C CYS A 302 25.69 20.50 -11.76
N ILE A 303 26.21 19.28 -11.98
CA ILE A 303 26.67 18.39 -10.89
C ILE A 303 27.86 19.02 -10.19
N CYS A 304 28.84 19.53 -10.94
CA CYS A 304 30.02 20.18 -10.35
C CYS A 304 29.68 21.40 -9.49
N LYS A 305 28.65 22.15 -9.89
CA LYS A 305 28.17 23.32 -9.15
C LYS A 305 27.14 22.99 -8.07
N CYS A 306 26.68 21.75 -7.96
CA CYS A 306 25.55 21.32 -7.11
C CYS A 306 24.30 22.18 -7.29
N ASN A 307 23.96 22.52 -8.54
CA ASN A 307 22.78 23.33 -8.83
C ASN A 307 21.84 22.63 -9.82
N HIS A 308 20.56 22.90 -9.70
CA HIS A 308 19.51 22.35 -10.57
C HIS A 308 19.41 20.82 -10.60
N VAL A 309 20.12 20.10 -9.74
CA VAL A 309 20.12 18.64 -9.67
C VAL A 309 19.60 18.19 -8.30
N TYR A 310 18.69 17.25 -8.30
CA TYR A 310 18.06 16.68 -7.13
C TYR A 310 18.19 15.15 -7.17
N VAL A 311 18.56 14.54 -6.08
CA VAL A 311 18.81 13.10 -6.00
C VAL A 311 17.76 12.40 -5.16
N ALA A 312 17.31 11.24 -5.62
CA ALA A 312 16.56 10.29 -4.80
C ALA A 312 17.57 9.43 -4.06
N ILE A 313 17.46 9.39 -2.74
CA ILE A 313 18.23 8.52 -1.86
C ILE A 313 17.36 7.31 -1.51
N TYR A 314 17.94 6.13 -1.59
CA TYR A 314 17.33 4.87 -1.20
C TYR A 314 18.34 4.07 -0.35
N ASN A 315 18.05 3.87 0.92
CA ASN A 315 18.97 3.21 1.87
C ASN A 315 20.39 3.80 1.85
N ASN A 316 20.49 5.13 1.88
CA ASN A 316 21.74 5.91 1.86
C ASN A 316 22.54 5.88 0.54
N GLU A 317 22.00 5.30 -0.54
CA GLU A 317 22.60 5.32 -1.87
C GLU A 317 21.83 6.21 -2.83
N ILE A 318 22.51 6.81 -3.81
CA ILE A 318 21.85 7.56 -4.88
C ILE A 318 21.15 6.59 -5.82
N ALA A 319 19.83 6.60 -5.77
CA ALA A 319 18.96 5.72 -6.57
C ALA A 319 18.59 6.29 -7.94
N GLY A 320 18.68 7.60 -8.08
CA GLY A 320 18.31 8.31 -9.28
C GLY A 320 18.39 9.81 -9.08
N PHE A 321 18.08 10.56 -10.11
CA PHE A 321 18.08 12.02 -10.04
C PHE A 321 17.07 12.63 -11.02
N PHE A 322 16.75 13.90 -10.80
CA PHE A 322 16.24 14.77 -11.85
C PHE A 322 17.05 16.05 -11.92
N ARG A 323 17.06 16.66 -13.10
CA ARG A 323 17.56 18.01 -13.31
C ARG A 323 16.44 18.89 -13.83
N GLU A 324 16.35 20.09 -13.28
CA GLU A 324 15.42 21.11 -13.75
C GLU A 324 16.17 22.29 -14.39
N SER A 325 15.45 23.10 -15.13
CA SER A 325 15.90 24.43 -15.54
C SER A 325 14.76 25.43 -15.45
N GLY A 326 15.03 26.56 -14.81
CA GLY A 326 14.09 27.68 -14.76
C GLY A 326 13.86 28.29 -16.15
N ARG A 327 12.62 28.69 -16.37
CA ARG A 327 12.16 29.40 -17.58
C ARG A 327 11.48 30.71 -17.18
N PRO A 328 11.28 31.66 -18.09
CA PRO A 328 10.47 32.86 -17.78
C PRO A 328 9.10 32.53 -17.20
N ASN A 329 8.50 33.45 -16.46
CA ASN A 329 7.17 33.36 -15.87
C ASN A 329 7.01 32.24 -14.84
N ASN A 330 8.02 31.99 -13.98
CA ASN A 330 8.02 30.93 -12.97
C ASN A 330 7.65 29.57 -13.55
N THR A 331 8.12 29.28 -14.74
CA THR A 331 7.97 27.98 -15.38
C THR A 331 9.26 27.18 -15.24
N TYR A 332 9.16 25.87 -15.06
CA TYR A 332 10.30 24.99 -14.84
C TYR A 332 10.27 23.82 -15.83
N MET A 333 11.38 23.57 -16.48
CA MET A 333 11.53 22.43 -17.38
C MET A 333 12.15 21.26 -16.62
N LEU A 334 11.48 20.13 -16.59
CA LEU A 334 12.07 18.85 -16.20
C LEU A 334 12.93 18.33 -17.35
N GLU A 335 14.23 18.48 -17.22
CA GLU A 335 15.18 18.20 -18.30
C GLU A 335 15.53 16.72 -18.39
N GLU A 336 15.87 16.08 -17.27
CA GLU A 336 16.11 14.66 -17.12
C GLU A 336 15.45 14.14 -15.86
N VAL A 337 14.94 12.92 -15.92
CA VAL A 337 14.56 12.10 -14.75
C VAL A 337 15.06 10.67 -14.96
N VAL A 338 15.87 10.19 -14.06
CA VAL A 338 16.59 8.92 -14.17
C VAL A 338 16.46 8.13 -12.89
N ILE A 339 16.15 6.83 -13.01
CA ILE A 339 16.35 5.84 -11.96
C ILE A 339 17.38 4.84 -12.47
N PHE A 340 18.40 4.57 -11.68
CA PHE A 340 19.46 3.62 -12.02
C PHE A 340 18.91 2.19 -12.07
N ASN A 341 19.52 1.35 -12.94
CA ASN A 341 18.94 0.07 -13.37
C ASN A 341 18.55 -0.85 -12.21
N GLU A 342 19.42 -0.99 -11.21
CA GLU A 342 19.26 -1.91 -10.08
C GLU A 342 18.06 -1.55 -9.19
N LEU A 343 17.59 -0.29 -9.27
CA LEU A 343 16.55 0.26 -8.43
C LEU A 343 15.25 0.58 -9.18
N ARG A 344 15.18 0.22 -10.47
CA ARG A 344 13.94 0.36 -11.26
C ARG A 344 12.83 -0.57 -10.78
N GLY A 345 11.59 -0.18 -11.04
CA GLY A 345 10.40 -0.94 -10.63
C GLY A 345 9.96 -0.73 -9.18
N ARG A 346 10.71 0.07 -8.39
CA ARG A 346 10.43 0.36 -6.97
C ARG A 346 9.63 1.66 -6.74
N GLY A 347 9.05 2.24 -7.78
CA GLY A 347 8.26 3.48 -7.66
C GLY A 347 9.07 4.77 -7.49
N LEU A 348 10.40 4.73 -7.52
CA LEU A 348 11.27 5.88 -7.24
C LEU A 348 11.11 7.04 -8.23
N SER A 349 10.77 6.76 -9.50
CA SER A 349 10.44 7.81 -10.48
C SER A 349 9.22 8.64 -10.07
N LYS A 350 8.26 8.01 -9.41
CA LYS A 350 7.07 8.69 -8.87
C LYS A 350 7.44 9.62 -7.72
N ILE A 351 8.39 9.21 -6.90
CA ILE A 351 8.89 10.01 -5.77
C ILE A 351 9.62 11.24 -6.28
N LEU A 352 10.53 11.06 -7.27
CA LEU A 352 11.21 12.19 -7.91
C LEU A 352 10.21 13.16 -8.56
N LEU A 353 9.23 12.63 -9.28
CA LEU A 353 8.24 13.46 -9.95
C LEU A 353 7.31 14.17 -8.96
N ASN A 354 6.89 13.52 -7.88
CA ASN A 354 6.13 14.16 -6.80
C ASN A 354 6.90 15.33 -6.18
N TYR A 355 8.19 15.12 -5.90
CA TYR A 355 9.04 16.18 -5.39
C TYR A 355 9.15 17.34 -6.38
N PHE A 356 9.41 17.04 -7.65
CA PHE A 356 9.48 18.06 -8.69
C PHE A 356 8.18 18.88 -8.79
N ILE A 357 7.02 18.23 -8.88
CA ILE A 357 5.72 18.90 -8.99
C ILE A 357 5.42 19.77 -7.77
N LYS A 358 5.79 19.29 -6.56
CA LYS A 358 5.54 20.02 -5.31
C LYS A 358 6.33 21.33 -5.22
N PHE A 359 7.56 21.37 -5.73
CA PHE A 359 8.46 22.49 -5.56
C PHE A 359 8.64 23.34 -6.83
N PHE A 360 8.19 22.85 -7.98
CA PHE A 360 8.33 23.49 -9.27
C PHE A 360 6.98 23.63 -9.99
N PRO A 361 6.20 24.67 -9.66
CA PRO A 361 4.90 24.92 -10.29
C PRO A 361 5.05 25.25 -11.79
N ASN A 362 3.97 25.12 -12.56
CA ASN A 362 3.96 25.38 -14.01
C ASN A 362 5.04 24.60 -14.78
N SER A 363 4.99 23.29 -14.60
CA SER A 363 6.02 22.39 -15.08
C SER A 363 5.91 22.10 -16.58
N LEU A 364 7.05 22.02 -17.22
CA LEU A 364 7.23 21.55 -18.60
C LEU A 364 8.11 20.30 -18.61
N ALA A 365 7.89 19.43 -19.59
CA ALA A 365 8.79 18.32 -19.86
C ALA A 365 8.81 17.96 -21.35
N LYS A 366 9.83 17.22 -21.78
CA LYS A 366 9.93 16.67 -23.13
C LYS A 366 10.30 15.21 -23.07
N THR A 367 9.61 14.37 -23.84
CA THR A 367 9.91 12.94 -23.93
C THR A 367 9.90 12.47 -25.37
N HIS A 368 10.59 11.36 -25.62
CA HIS A 368 10.47 10.65 -26.88
C HIS A 368 9.12 9.90 -26.94
N ALA A 369 8.46 9.91 -28.09
CA ALA A 369 7.15 9.24 -28.22
C ALA A 369 7.20 7.75 -27.90
N ASP A 370 8.32 7.08 -28.17
CA ASP A 370 8.53 5.65 -27.91
C ASP A 370 8.83 5.34 -26.42
N ASN A 371 8.98 6.34 -25.56
CA ASN A 371 9.18 6.14 -24.13
C ASN A 371 7.84 5.99 -23.40
N GLU A 372 7.14 4.89 -23.65
CA GLU A 372 5.79 4.63 -23.14
C GLU A 372 5.69 4.74 -21.62
N LYS A 373 6.73 4.29 -20.90
CA LYS A 373 6.74 4.28 -19.42
C LYS A 373 6.69 5.70 -18.85
N ILE A 374 7.54 6.58 -19.33
CA ILE A 374 7.58 7.96 -18.82
C ILE A 374 6.38 8.76 -19.32
N ASN A 375 5.92 8.50 -20.55
CA ASN A 375 4.73 9.14 -21.12
C ASN A 375 3.47 8.77 -20.30
N SER A 376 3.31 7.51 -19.91
CA SER A 376 2.24 7.07 -19.02
C SER A 376 2.35 7.74 -17.65
N LEU A 377 3.56 7.85 -17.11
CA LEU A 377 3.80 8.50 -15.82
C LEU A 377 3.42 9.98 -15.86
N PHE A 378 3.79 10.73 -16.90
CA PHE A 378 3.44 12.15 -17.02
C PHE A 378 1.93 12.35 -17.13
N THR A 379 1.24 11.53 -17.92
CA THR A 379 -0.23 11.55 -17.97
C THR A 379 -0.86 11.33 -16.59
N GLU A 380 -0.34 10.36 -15.84
CA GLU A 380 -0.80 10.05 -14.47
C GLU A 380 -0.67 11.25 -13.52
N TYR A 381 0.36 12.06 -13.71
CA TYR A 381 0.66 13.22 -12.86
C TYR A 381 0.09 14.54 -13.40
N GLY A 382 -0.87 14.47 -14.32
CA GLY A 382 -1.61 15.64 -14.80
C GLY A 382 -0.86 16.49 -15.81
N PHE A 383 0.20 15.97 -16.42
CA PHE A 383 0.81 16.62 -17.55
C PHE A 383 -0.04 16.41 -18.82
N VAL A 384 -0.26 17.48 -19.57
CA VAL A 384 -1.02 17.48 -20.83
C VAL A 384 -0.04 17.43 -22.00
N PRO A 385 -0.15 16.44 -22.90
CA PRO A 385 0.75 16.35 -24.04
C PRO A 385 0.33 17.27 -25.17
N ASP A 386 1.33 17.96 -25.76
CA ASP A 386 1.24 18.52 -27.11
C ASP A 386 1.90 17.53 -28.06
N LYS A 387 1.09 16.86 -28.89
CA LYS A 387 1.51 15.69 -29.68
C LYS A 387 2.36 16.09 -30.90
N GLY A 388 3.68 16.07 -30.73
CA GLY A 388 4.65 16.06 -31.84
C GLY A 388 4.89 14.64 -32.41
N LYS A 389 5.40 14.51 -33.62
CA LYS A 389 5.61 13.21 -34.29
C LYS A 389 6.68 12.30 -33.65
N ARG A 390 7.72 12.86 -33.02
CA ARG A 390 8.82 12.13 -32.34
C ARG A 390 9.04 12.57 -30.91
N ILE A 391 8.83 13.83 -30.61
CA ILE A 391 9.01 14.43 -29.29
C ILE A 391 7.65 14.93 -28.83
N ILE A 392 7.26 14.53 -27.65
CA ILE A 392 6.07 15.02 -26.97
C ILE A 392 6.50 16.13 -26.02
N ASN A 393 5.90 17.31 -26.16
CA ASN A 393 6.01 18.38 -25.17
C ASN A 393 4.89 18.21 -24.16
N TRP A 394 5.22 18.31 -22.90
CA TRP A 394 4.30 18.16 -21.80
C TRP A 394 4.18 19.46 -21.02
N THR A 395 2.97 19.83 -20.66
CA THR A 395 2.70 21.01 -19.82
C THR A 395 1.87 20.62 -18.62
N ARG A 396 2.15 21.21 -17.48
CA ARG A 396 1.36 21.09 -16.26
C ARG A 396 1.27 22.47 -15.59
N SER A 397 0.06 22.92 -15.28
CA SER A 397 -0.18 24.14 -14.50
C SER A 397 -0.86 23.78 -13.18
N ASP A 398 -0.60 24.54 -12.13
CA ASP A 398 -1.20 24.31 -10.81
C ASP A 398 -2.72 24.51 -10.78
N ASN A 399 -3.30 25.16 -11.81
CA ASN A 399 -4.76 25.31 -11.93
C ASN A 399 -5.49 24.00 -12.30
N ASN A 400 -4.77 22.91 -12.61
CA ASN A 400 -5.32 21.57 -12.88
C ASN A 400 -5.12 20.60 -11.72
N ALA A 401 -4.73 21.07 -10.53
CA ALA A 401 -4.73 20.26 -9.32
C ALA A 401 -6.15 20.22 -8.74
N VAL A 402 -6.98 19.27 -9.19
CA VAL A 402 -8.26 18.89 -8.57
C VAL A 402 -8.04 17.65 -7.75
#